data_770258ddb8410cf482277e784b9703e1
#
_entry.id   770258ddb8410cf482277e784b9703e1
#
_cell.length_a   1.000
_cell.length_b   1.000
_cell.length_c   1.000
_cell.angle_alpha   90.00
_cell.angle_beta   90.00
_cell.angle_gamma   90.00
#
_symmetry.space_group_name_H-M   'P 1'
#
loop_
_entity.id
_entity.type
_entity.pdbx_description
1 polymer ?
#
loop_
_entity_poly.entity_id
_entity_poly.type
_entity_poly.pdbx_seq_one_letter_code
_entity_poly.pdbx_strand_id
1 'polypeptide(L)'
;DTAPAETIEALFAPIAGYQIRRAPVIIVWFFDANAIDEQSDRLRELLDAGALGVGETKFDDLEGKIIPFFEAIREMLKAPGLNEVDCGQGIAQATLMAYEQGLGTCCLGTADTDEIRQQLGLPDGCRVLLLQTVGYPAESWEAGGQRPRQPFEKLFHMNEYGTPFPRSDEVVAELTADGLFTRPAPLPWREAELEWLKKALDIPGSGLI
;
A
#
# COMPACT_ATOMS: atom_id res chain seq x y z
N ASP A 1 -17.04 7.94 14.69
CA ASP A 1 -17.75 8.64 13.59
C ASP A 1 -16.79 8.74 12.43
N THR A 2 -17.07 8.00 11.37
CA THR A 2 -16.29 8.07 10.14
C THR A 2 -16.68 9.34 9.38
N ALA A 3 -15.69 10.04 8.80
CA ALA A 3 -15.97 11.15 7.90
C ALA A 3 -16.93 10.66 6.80
N PRO A 4 -17.96 11.44 6.43
CA PRO A 4 -18.87 11.02 5.38
C PRO A 4 -18.10 10.67 4.09
N ALA A 5 -18.45 9.55 3.46
CA ALA A 5 -17.80 9.11 2.22
C ALA A 5 -17.80 10.18 1.12
N GLU A 6 -18.81 11.04 1.09
CA GLU A 6 -18.92 12.18 0.18
C GLU A 6 -17.84 13.23 0.39
N THR A 7 -17.42 13.45 1.63
CA THR A 7 -16.35 14.40 1.97
C THR A 7 -14.99 13.86 1.52
N ILE A 8 -14.74 12.58 1.77
CA ILE A 8 -13.52 11.91 1.32
C ILE A 8 -13.47 11.83 -0.20
N GLU A 9 -14.59 11.52 -0.87
CA GLU A 9 -14.68 11.45 -2.33
C GLU A 9 -14.26 12.76 -3.00
N ALA A 10 -14.67 13.91 -2.44
CA ALA A 10 -14.35 15.21 -3.00
C ALA A 10 -12.84 15.52 -3.04
N LEU A 11 -12.04 14.82 -2.23
CA LEU A 11 -10.59 14.96 -2.16
C LEU A 11 -9.84 14.09 -3.18
N PHE A 12 -10.56 13.25 -3.90
CA PHE A 12 -9.96 12.34 -4.87
C PHE A 12 -10.19 12.78 -6.30
N ALA A 13 -9.26 12.40 -7.17
CA ALA A 13 -9.50 12.50 -8.60
C ALA A 13 -10.78 11.74 -8.97
N PRO A 14 -11.55 12.20 -9.97
CA PRO A 14 -12.81 11.57 -10.37
C PRO A 14 -12.74 10.05 -10.55
N ILE A 15 -11.59 9.54 -11.02
CA ILE A 15 -11.36 8.11 -11.25
C ILE A 15 -11.52 7.26 -9.96
N ALA A 16 -11.12 7.79 -8.81
CA ALA A 16 -11.18 7.05 -7.55
C ALA A 16 -12.54 7.17 -6.83
N GLY A 17 -13.28 8.24 -7.09
CA GLY A 17 -14.52 8.58 -6.38
C GLY A 17 -15.59 7.51 -6.45
N TYR A 18 -15.72 6.82 -7.57
CA TYR A 18 -16.70 5.75 -7.73
C TYR A 18 -16.50 4.62 -6.71
N GLN A 19 -15.25 4.18 -6.53
CA GLN A 19 -14.93 3.08 -5.61
C GLN A 19 -15.08 3.51 -4.14
N ILE A 20 -14.67 4.73 -3.80
CA ILE A 20 -14.82 5.30 -2.46
C ILE A 20 -16.29 5.36 -2.05
N ARG A 21 -17.17 5.80 -2.97
CA ARG A 21 -18.61 5.91 -2.71
C ARG A 21 -19.29 4.57 -2.53
N ARG A 22 -18.80 3.52 -3.16
CA ARG A 22 -19.41 2.19 -3.19
C ARG A 22 -18.88 1.24 -2.14
N ALA A 23 -17.62 1.39 -1.72
CA ALA A 23 -17.01 0.49 -0.77
C ALA A 23 -17.66 0.65 0.63
N PRO A 24 -18.04 -0.44 1.28
CA PRO A 24 -18.60 -0.39 2.64
C PRO A 24 -17.57 -0.01 3.70
N VAL A 25 -16.27 -0.23 3.41
CA VAL A 25 -15.17 0.07 4.33
C VAL A 25 -14.04 0.76 3.56
N ILE A 26 -13.49 1.79 4.17
CA ILE A 26 -12.30 2.49 3.70
C ILE A 26 -11.29 2.48 4.83
N ILE A 27 -10.12 1.89 4.59
CA ILE A 27 -8.98 1.91 5.50
C ILE A 27 -8.09 3.07 5.08
N VAL A 28 -7.77 3.95 6.02
CA VAL A 28 -6.80 5.03 5.82
C VAL A 28 -5.47 4.57 6.37
N TRP A 29 -4.50 4.40 5.51
CA TRP A 29 -3.15 4.04 5.89
C TRP A 29 -2.33 5.30 6.11
N PHE A 30 -1.75 5.43 7.28
CA PHE A 30 -0.89 6.56 7.60
C PHE A 30 0.32 6.11 8.43
N PHE A 31 1.39 6.86 8.33
CA PHE A 31 2.55 6.77 9.20
C PHE A 31 2.49 7.89 10.24
N ASP A 32 2.64 7.54 11.51
CA ASP A 32 2.75 8.50 12.60
C ASP A 32 4.21 8.73 12.96
N ALA A 33 4.77 9.85 12.52
CA ALA A 33 6.16 10.21 12.82
C ALA A 33 6.38 10.52 14.31
N ASN A 34 5.31 10.83 15.07
CA ASN A 34 5.42 11.08 16.51
C ASN A 34 5.77 9.80 17.28
N ALA A 35 5.41 8.62 16.76
CA ALA A 35 5.78 7.34 17.36
C ALA A 35 7.29 7.14 17.46
N ILE A 36 8.08 7.82 16.63
CA ILE A 36 9.56 7.78 16.71
C ILE A 36 10.08 8.45 17.98
N ASP A 37 9.35 9.40 18.55
CA ASP A 37 9.75 10.04 19.83
C ASP A 37 9.66 9.07 21.02
N GLU A 38 8.82 8.05 20.92
CA GLU A 38 8.66 7.00 21.92
C GLU A 38 9.62 5.81 21.72
N GLN A 39 10.47 5.83 20.69
CA GLN A 39 11.27 4.67 20.29
C GLN A 39 12.17 4.16 21.42
N SER A 40 12.78 5.04 22.20
CA SER A 40 13.66 4.64 23.32
C SER A 40 12.89 3.84 24.37
N ASP A 41 11.65 4.23 24.68
CA ASP A 41 10.82 3.52 25.65
C ASP A 41 10.34 2.18 25.08
N ARG A 42 9.98 2.13 23.80
CA ARG A 42 9.63 0.86 23.13
C ARG A 42 10.79 -0.14 23.12
N LEU A 43 12.02 0.32 22.93
CA LEU A 43 13.22 -0.54 23.01
C LEU A 43 13.42 -1.12 24.41
N ARG A 44 13.20 -0.32 25.46
CA ARG A 44 13.23 -0.79 26.85
C ARG A 44 12.16 -1.85 27.12
N GLU A 45 10.93 -1.59 26.71
CA GLU A 45 9.83 -2.54 26.83
C GLU A 45 10.12 -3.87 26.12
N LEU A 46 10.69 -3.81 24.90
CA LEU A 46 11.09 -5.01 24.16
C LEU A 46 12.17 -5.81 24.89
N LEU A 47 13.14 -5.11 25.51
CA LEU A 47 14.19 -5.75 26.30
C LEU A 47 13.62 -6.42 27.57
N ASP A 48 12.73 -5.72 28.28
CA ASP A 48 12.07 -6.23 29.48
C ASP A 48 11.18 -7.43 29.18
N ALA A 49 10.50 -7.42 28.03
CA ALA A 49 9.70 -8.55 27.54
C ALA A 49 10.56 -9.74 27.05
N GLY A 50 11.88 -9.60 26.99
CA GLY A 50 12.77 -10.62 26.46
C GLY A 50 12.70 -10.80 24.94
N ALA A 51 12.10 -9.84 24.23
CA ALA A 51 11.98 -9.83 22.77
C ALA A 51 13.19 -9.17 22.07
N LEU A 52 14.05 -8.49 22.83
CA LEU A 52 15.25 -7.84 22.34
C LEU A 52 16.45 -8.20 23.22
N GLY A 53 17.56 -8.57 22.58
CA GLY A 53 18.85 -8.77 23.24
C GLY A 53 18.93 -10.04 24.09
N VAL A 54 20.15 -10.56 24.19
CA VAL A 54 20.51 -11.70 25.02
C VAL A 54 21.83 -11.42 25.73
N GLY A 55 22.08 -12.10 26.86
CA GLY A 55 23.32 -11.98 27.62
C GLY A 55 23.24 -10.97 28.77
N GLU A 56 24.33 -10.94 29.55
CA GLU A 56 24.41 -10.17 30.82
C GLU A 56 24.50 -8.67 30.58
N THR A 57 25.12 -8.23 29.48
CA THR A 57 25.35 -6.82 29.16
C THR A 57 24.21 -6.14 28.40
N LYS A 58 23.10 -6.84 28.14
CA LYS A 58 22.04 -6.36 27.28
C LYS A 58 21.46 -4.99 27.67
N PHE A 59 21.34 -4.73 28.97
CA PHE A 59 20.83 -3.43 29.45
C PHE A 59 21.86 -2.31 29.26
N ASP A 60 23.12 -2.57 29.55
CA ASP A 60 24.19 -1.59 29.37
C ASP A 60 24.42 -1.28 27.88
N ASP A 61 24.33 -2.29 27.04
CA ASP A 61 24.43 -2.12 25.58
C ASP A 61 23.24 -1.34 25.02
N LEU A 62 22.02 -1.59 25.53
CA LEU A 62 20.84 -0.82 25.11
C LEU A 62 21.00 0.66 25.47
N GLU A 63 21.24 0.96 26.76
CA GLU A 63 21.31 2.35 27.23
C GLU A 63 22.57 3.08 26.75
N GLY A 64 23.69 2.39 26.65
CA GLY A 64 24.98 3.02 26.32
C GLY A 64 25.26 3.13 24.81
N LYS A 65 24.59 2.35 23.96
CA LYS A 65 24.90 2.30 22.52
C LYS A 65 23.66 2.42 21.64
N ILE A 66 22.64 1.58 21.87
CA ILE A 66 21.51 1.45 20.97
C ILE A 66 20.61 2.68 21.03
N ILE A 67 20.18 3.08 22.23
CA ILE A 67 19.34 4.27 22.40
C ILE A 67 20.04 5.53 21.90
N PRO A 68 21.29 5.85 22.28
CA PRO A 68 22.00 7.01 21.73
C PRO A 68 22.12 7.00 20.20
N PHE A 69 22.30 5.83 19.59
CA PHE A 69 22.31 5.71 18.13
C PHE A 69 20.97 6.12 17.53
N PHE A 70 19.86 5.58 18.03
CA PHE A 70 18.53 5.92 17.51
C PHE A 70 18.14 7.38 17.78
N GLU A 71 18.53 7.93 18.90
CA GLU A 71 18.36 9.35 19.19
C GLU A 71 19.12 10.25 18.20
N ALA A 72 20.33 9.87 17.83
CA ALA A 72 21.14 10.61 16.87
C ALA A 72 20.54 10.62 15.45
N ILE A 73 19.79 9.60 15.07
CA ILE A 73 19.15 9.48 13.74
C ILE A 73 17.64 9.75 13.77
N ARG A 74 17.09 10.23 14.88
CA ARG A 74 15.65 10.44 15.09
C ARG A 74 14.98 11.21 13.96
N GLU A 75 15.54 12.37 13.59
CA GLU A 75 14.98 13.21 12.53
C GLU A 75 15.03 12.52 11.15
N MET A 76 16.06 11.73 10.90
CA MET A 76 16.15 10.91 9.70
C MET A 76 15.04 9.84 9.67
N LEU A 77 14.72 9.22 10.79
CA LEU A 77 13.66 8.22 10.91
C LEU A 77 12.26 8.85 10.75
N LYS A 78 12.08 10.10 11.14
CA LYS A 78 10.84 10.85 10.90
C LYS A 78 10.65 11.27 9.45
N ALA A 79 11.75 11.38 8.68
CA ALA A 79 11.69 11.77 7.29
C ALA A 79 10.97 10.72 6.42
N PRO A 80 10.33 11.12 5.31
CA PRO A 80 9.74 10.19 4.35
C PRO A 80 10.77 9.17 3.84
N GLY A 81 10.37 7.91 3.70
CA GLY A 81 11.21 6.85 3.14
C GLY A 81 11.00 5.49 3.77
N LEU A 82 11.89 5.06 4.65
CA LEU A 82 11.95 3.69 5.16
C LEU A 82 10.64 3.24 5.84
N ASN A 83 10.06 4.08 6.69
CA ASN A 83 8.84 3.72 7.43
C ASN A 83 7.61 3.58 6.53
N GLU A 84 7.55 4.35 5.43
CA GLU A 84 6.50 4.18 4.42
C GLU A 84 6.64 2.85 3.67
N VAL A 85 7.86 2.36 3.49
CA VAL A 85 8.12 1.02 2.94
C VAL A 85 7.59 -0.06 3.88
N ASP A 86 7.81 0.09 5.20
CA ASP A 86 7.28 -0.83 6.22
C ASP A 86 5.75 -0.82 6.24
N CYS A 87 5.13 0.36 6.17
CA CYS A 87 3.68 0.47 6.00
C CYS A 87 3.20 -0.23 4.73
N GLY A 88 3.94 -0.10 3.62
CA GLY A 88 3.63 -0.78 2.35
C GLY A 88 3.61 -2.31 2.49
N GLN A 89 4.47 -2.89 3.32
CA GLN A 89 4.44 -4.32 3.64
C GLN A 89 3.16 -4.70 4.39
N GLY A 90 2.74 -3.89 5.38
CA GLY A 90 1.47 -4.09 6.08
C GLY A 90 0.26 -4.00 5.15
N ILE A 91 0.24 -3.04 4.24
CA ILE A 91 -0.81 -2.87 3.22
C ILE A 91 -0.88 -4.11 2.31
N ALA A 92 0.26 -4.62 1.86
CA ALA A 92 0.32 -5.81 1.03
C ALA A 92 -0.23 -7.04 1.76
N GLN A 93 0.12 -7.24 3.04
CA GLN A 93 -0.39 -8.34 3.86
C GLN A 93 -1.90 -8.21 4.08
N ALA A 94 -2.41 -7.01 4.36
CA ALA A 94 -3.84 -6.76 4.50
C ALA A 94 -4.60 -7.07 3.20
N THR A 95 -4.03 -6.74 2.04
CA THR A 95 -4.59 -7.06 0.73
C THR A 95 -4.68 -8.57 0.50
N LEU A 96 -3.62 -9.32 0.82
CA LEU A 96 -3.59 -10.78 0.69
C LEU A 96 -4.59 -11.44 1.65
N MET A 97 -4.67 -10.97 2.89
CA MET A 97 -5.63 -11.48 3.86
C MET A 97 -7.08 -11.19 3.42
N ALA A 98 -7.36 -10.01 2.91
CA ALA A 98 -8.68 -9.69 2.38
C ALA A 98 -9.07 -10.63 1.23
N TYR A 99 -8.15 -10.90 0.31
CA TYR A 99 -8.35 -11.85 -0.79
C TYR A 99 -8.67 -13.25 -0.25
N GLU A 100 -7.93 -13.75 0.72
CA GLU A 100 -8.15 -15.06 1.34
C GLU A 100 -9.55 -15.15 1.98
N GLN A 101 -10.05 -14.04 2.54
CA GLN A 101 -11.38 -13.95 3.12
C GLN A 101 -12.50 -13.72 2.08
N GLY A 102 -12.19 -13.76 0.80
CA GLY A 102 -13.16 -13.53 -0.29
C GLY A 102 -13.55 -12.06 -0.46
N LEU A 103 -12.72 -11.13 0.03
CA LEU A 103 -12.94 -9.69 -0.09
C LEU A 103 -12.11 -9.10 -1.22
N GLY A 104 -12.68 -8.14 -1.92
CA GLY A 104 -11.97 -7.30 -2.89
C GLY A 104 -11.41 -6.05 -2.23
N THR A 105 -10.27 -5.57 -2.73
CA THR A 105 -9.63 -4.35 -2.26
C THR A 105 -9.12 -3.51 -3.43
N CYS A 106 -9.06 -2.20 -3.23
CA CYS A 106 -8.36 -1.30 -4.15
C CYS A 106 -7.60 -0.23 -3.36
N CYS A 107 -6.30 -0.12 -3.63
CA CYS A 107 -5.46 0.93 -3.07
C CYS A 107 -5.55 2.17 -3.94
N LEU A 108 -5.89 3.30 -3.34
CA LEU A 108 -6.14 4.58 -4.00
C LEU A 108 -5.19 5.64 -3.45
N GLY A 109 -4.39 6.22 -4.33
CA GLY A 109 -3.61 7.41 -4.01
C GLY A 109 -4.51 8.66 -3.98
N THR A 110 -4.13 9.65 -3.21
CA THR A 110 -4.79 10.96 -3.14
C THR A 110 -3.81 12.08 -3.41
N ALA A 111 -4.32 13.17 -3.96
CA ALA A 111 -3.54 14.39 -4.16
C ALA A 111 -3.53 15.28 -2.91
N ASP A 112 -4.51 15.15 -2.02
CA ASP A 112 -4.68 15.99 -0.84
C ASP A 112 -4.65 15.17 0.46
N THR A 113 -3.46 14.76 0.83
CA THR A 113 -3.22 13.99 2.06
C THR A 113 -3.39 14.83 3.32
N ASP A 114 -3.09 16.13 3.25
CA ASP A 114 -3.18 17.04 4.39
C ASP A 114 -4.64 17.33 4.76
N GLU A 115 -5.50 17.49 3.77
CA GLU A 115 -6.94 17.68 4.02
C GLU A 115 -7.55 16.42 4.65
N ILE A 116 -7.19 15.22 4.16
CA ILE A 116 -7.65 13.95 4.77
C ILE A 116 -7.16 13.86 6.22
N ARG A 117 -5.91 14.20 6.48
CA ARG A 117 -5.35 14.21 7.84
C ARG A 117 -6.17 15.12 8.77
N GLN A 118 -6.47 16.33 8.32
CA GLN A 118 -7.25 17.29 9.11
C GLN A 118 -8.68 16.82 9.36
N GLN A 119 -9.37 16.32 8.34
CA GLN A 119 -10.75 15.85 8.47
C GLN A 119 -10.90 14.65 9.40
N LEU A 120 -9.89 13.79 9.44
CA LEU A 120 -9.85 12.64 10.35
C LEU A 120 -9.33 13.00 11.74
N GLY A 121 -8.89 14.24 11.96
CA GLY A 121 -8.34 14.68 13.24
C GLY A 121 -7.00 14.00 13.58
N LEU A 122 -6.24 13.56 12.59
CA LEU A 122 -4.92 12.98 12.81
C LEU A 122 -3.95 14.08 13.27
N PRO A 123 -3.07 13.79 14.24
CA PRO A 123 -2.11 14.76 14.74
C PRO A 123 -1.15 15.28 13.65
N ASP A 124 -0.54 16.43 13.91
CA ASP A 124 0.61 16.87 13.13
C ASP A 124 1.74 15.84 13.25
N GLY A 125 2.43 15.60 12.15
CA GLY A 125 3.42 14.51 12.05
C GLY A 125 2.88 13.22 11.47
N CYS A 126 1.56 13.00 11.43
CA CYS A 126 0.97 11.89 10.68
C CYS A 126 0.98 12.18 9.18
N ARG A 127 1.45 11.22 8.39
CA ARG A 127 1.41 11.27 6.91
C ARG A 127 0.47 10.22 6.37
N VAL A 128 -0.62 10.64 5.73
CA VAL A 128 -1.52 9.75 5.02
C VAL A 128 -0.80 9.21 3.77
N LEU A 129 -0.78 7.91 3.60
CA LEU A 129 -0.07 7.22 2.52
C LEU A 129 -1.01 6.90 1.36
N LEU A 130 -2.11 6.24 1.67
CA LEU A 130 -3.16 5.89 0.71
C LEU A 130 -4.45 5.51 1.44
N LEU A 131 -5.52 5.41 0.67
CA LEU A 131 -6.77 4.78 1.08
C LEU A 131 -6.88 3.39 0.46
N GLN A 132 -7.44 2.46 1.21
CA GLN A 132 -7.73 1.12 0.72
C GLN A 132 -9.23 0.86 0.90
N THR A 133 -9.94 0.69 -0.20
CA THR A 133 -11.33 0.26 -0.14
C THR A 133 -11.39 -1.24 0.06
N VAL A 134 -12.36 -1.71 0.85
CA VAL A 134 -12.57 -3.13 1.14
C VAL A 134 -14.06 -3.43 1.07
N GLY A 135 -14.41 -4.54 0.42
CA GLY A 135 -15.79 -4.99 0.28
C GLY A 135 -15.89 -6.32 -0.45
N TYR A 136 -17.11 -6.85 -0.56
CA TYR A 136 -17.32 -7.99 -1.44
C TYR A 136 -17.18 -7.57 -2.89
N PRO A 137 -16.37 -8.29 -3.71
CA PRO A 137 -16.19 -7.94 -5.11
C PRO A 137 -17.52 -8.05 -5.87
N ALA A 138 -17.81 -7.02 -6.67
CA ALA A 138 -18.96 -7.03 -7.56
C ALA A 138 -18.69 -7.79 -8.86
N GLU A 139 -17.43 -8.06 -9.15
CA GLU A 139 -16.97 -8.74 -10.35
C GLU A 139 -16.36 -10.11 -10.03
N SER A 140 -16.25 -10.96 -11.05
CA SER A 140 -15.56 -12.25 -10.93
C SER A 140 -14.08 -12.07 -10.66
N TRP A 141 -13.46 -13.04 -9.95
CA TRP A 141 -12.02 -13.13 -9.78
C TRP A 141 -11.24 -13.24 -11.11
N GLU A 142 -11.92 -13.68 -12.16
CA GLU A 142 -11.35 -13.75 -13.50
C GLU A 142 -11.45 -12.42 -14.27
N ALA A 143 -12.19 -11.45 -13.76
CA ALA A 143 -12.28 -10.12 -14.36
C ALA A 143 -10.98 -9.34 -14.19
N GLY A 144 -10.68 -8.49 -15.17
CA GLY A 144 -9.56 -7.56 -15.06
C GLY A 144 -8.19 -8.11 -15.45
N GLY A 145 -7.99 -9.39 -15.68
CA GLY A 145 -6.75 -9.98 -16.16
C GLY A 145 -5.46 -9.43 -15.53
N GLN A 146 -4.33 -9.88 -16.00
CA GLN A 146 -3.05 -9.35 -15.54
C GLN A 146 -2.63 -8.14 -16.38
N ARG A 147 -2.27 -7.05 -15.73
CA ARG A 147 -1.73 -5.87 -16.43
C ARG A 147 -0.39 -6.18 -17.09
N PRO A 148 -0.10 -5.57 -18.25
CA PRO A 148 1.22 -5.68 -18.87
C PRO A 148 2.33 -5.29 -17.88
N ARG A 149 3.36 -6.11 -17.82
CA ARG A 149 4.54 -5.88 -16.98
C ARG A 149 5.70 -5.38 -17.84
N GLN A 150 6.62 -4.69 -17.22
CA GLN A 150 7.92 -4.43 -17.86
C GLN A 150 8.62 -5.76 -18.16
N PRO A 151 9.45 -5.82 -19.22
CA PRO A 151 10.25 -7.01 -19.48
C PRO A 151 11.05 -7.42 -18.24
N PHE A 152 11.14 -8.73 -18.01
CA PHE A 152 11.80 -9.30 -16.84
C PHE A 152 13.24 -8.78 -16.70
N GLU A 153 13.94 -8.65 -17.79
CA GLU A 153 15.33 -8.20 -17.90
C GLU A 153 15.52 -6.73 -17.49
N LYS A 154 14.44 -5.94 -17.46
CA LYS A 154 14.44 -4.56 -16.96
C LYS A 154 14.13 -4.45 -15.47
N LEU A 155 13.57 -5.51 -14.88
CA LEU A 155 13.14 -5.50 -13.48
C LEU A 155 14.11 -6.23 -12.56
N PHE A 156 14.76 -7.28 -13.08
CA PHE A 156 15.61 -8.17 -12.28
C PHE A 156 17.03 -8.21 -12.82
N HIS A 157 17.97 -7.86 -11.97
CA HIS A 157 19.40 -7.80 -12.28
C HIS A 157 20.17 -8.67 -11.28
N MET A 158 21.26 -9.27 -11.71
CA MET A 158 22.13 -10.08 -10.86
C MET A 158 23.46 -9.36 -10.62
N ASN A 159 23.78 -9.12 -9.35
CA ASN A 159 24.96 -8.45 -8.84
C ASN A 159 25.11 -6.97 -9.25
N GLU A 160 24.92 -6.61 -10.52
CA GLU A 160 25.05 -5.26 -11.04
C GLU A 160 23.83 -4.86 -11.86
N TYR A 161 23.45 -3.58 -11.78
CA TYR A 161 22.38 -3.02 -12.60
C TYR A 161 22.72 -3.16 -14.09
N GLY A 162 21.78 -3.66 -14.87
CA GLY A 162 21.94 -3.91 -16.30
C GLY A 162 22.44 -5.31 -16.64
N THR A 163 22.89 -6.11 -15.68
CA THR A 163 23.17 -7.54 -15.87
C THR A 163 21.89 -8.34 -15.65
N PRO A 164 21.25 -8.89 -16.71
CA PRO A 164 19.98 -9.59 -16.54
C PRO A 164 20.10 -10.81 -15.62
N PHE A 165 19.11 -10.97 -14.74
CA PHE A 165 18.98 -12.20 -13.96
C PHE A 165 18.68 -13.37 -14.92
N PRO A 166 19.40 -14.51 -14.85
CA PRO A 166 19.18 -15.64 -15.74
C PRO A 166 17.78 -16.23 -15.51
N ARG A 167 17.08 -16.50 -16.61
CA ARG A 167 15.74 -17.08 -16.59
C ARG A 167 15.70 -18.28 -17.53
N SER A 168 15.14 -19.40 -17.06
CA SER A 168 14.94 -20.60 -17.88
C SER A 168 13.81 -20.38 -18.88
N ASP A 169 14.07 -20.64 -20.15
CA ASP A 169 13.07 -20.61 -21.22
C ASP A 169 11.99 -21.70 -20.99
N GLU A 170 12.35 -22.82 -20.40
CA GLU A 170 11.41 -23.91 -20.07
C GLU A 170 10.40 -23.47 -19.02
N VAL A 171 10.87 -22.80 -17.94
CA VAL A 171 9.97 -22.23 -16.91
C VAL A 171 9.07 -21.14 -17.50
N VAL A 172 9.60 -20.29 -18.40
CA VAL A 172 8.78 -19.29 -19.08
C VAL A 172 7.70 -19.93 -19.93
N ALA A 173 8.03 -21.00 -20.66
CA ALA A 173 7.06 -21.71 -21.49
C ALA A 173 5.96 -22.36 -20.65
N GLU A 174 6.32 -22.99 -19.52
CA GLU A 174 5.37 -23.58 -18.57
C GLU A 174 4.41 -22.53 -18.00
N LEU A 175 4.93 -21.46 -17.43
CA LEU A 175 4.12 -20.37 -16.87
C LEU A 175 3.23 -19.71 -17.94
N THR A 176 3.69 -19.62 -19.18
CA THR A 176 2.89 -19.10 -20.30
C THR A 176 1.73 -20.04 -20.63
N ALA A 177 2.01 -21.34 -20.67
CA ALA A 177 0.99 -22.35 -20.93
C ALA A 177 -0.10 -22.39 -19.84
N ASP A 178 0.28 -22.12 -18.60
CA ASP A 178 -0.62 -22.02 -17.43
C ASP A 178 -1.37 -20.68 -17.36
N GLY A 179 -1.15 -19.76 -18.32
CA GLY A 179 -1.84 -18.46 -18.37
C GLY A 179 -1.47 -17.48 -17.25
N LEU A 180 -0.27 -17.64 -16.66
CA LEU A 180 0.20 -16.82 -15.54
C LEU A 180 0.82 -15.48 -15.97
N PHE A 181 0.90 -15.22 -17.27
CA PHE A 181 1.30 -13.92 -17.81
C PHE A 181 0.11 -13.07 -18.25
N THR A 182 0.41 -11.89 -18.82
CA THR A 182 -0.61 -10.94 -19.31
C THR A 182 -1.59 -11.64 -20.25
N ARG A 183 -2.87 -11.51 -19.96
CA ARG A 183 -3.98 -12.04 -20.73
C ARG A 183 -5.05 -10.97 -20.94
N PRO A 184 -5.93 -11.11 -21.95
CA PRO A 184 -7.08 -10.22 -22.11
C PRO A 184 -7.88 -10.12 -20.82
N ALA A 185 -8.37 -8.93 -20.53
CA ALA A 185 -9.09 -8.60 -19.31
C ALA A 185 -10.48 -8.05 -19.66
N PRO A 186 -11.47 -8.89 -20.01
CA PRO A 186 -12.83 -8.43 -20.21
C PRO A 186 -13.38 -7.81 -18.91
N LEU A 187 -14.19 -6.75 -19.06
CA LEU A 187 -14.73 -5.97 -17.95
C LEU A 187 -16.27 -6.01 -17.94
N PRO A 188 -16.90 -7.20 -17.95
CA PRO A 188 -18.33 -7.34 -18.22
C PRO A 188 -19.24 -6.78 -17.12
N TRP A 189 -18.72 -6.48 -15.94
CA TRP A 189 -19.52 -5.99 -14.81
C TRP A 189 -19.17 -4.55 -14.40
N ARG A 190 -18.48 -3.82 -15.26
CA ARG A 190 -18.01 -2.47 -14.95
C ARG A 190 -18.77 -1.37 -15.71
N GLU A 191 -19.89 -1.69 -16.33
CA GLU A 191 -20.66 -0.72 -17.12
C GLU A 191 -21.05 0.52 -16.30
N ALA A 192 -21.52 0.32 -15.07
CA ALA A 192 -21.91 1.44 -14.20
C ALA A 192 -20.73 2.32 -13.79
N GLU A 193 -19.56 1.72 -13.54
CA GLU A 193 -18.32 2.45 -13.27
C GLU A 193 -17.85 3.19 -14.52
N LEU A 194 -17.88 2.54 -15.67
CA LEU A 194 -17.48 3.13 -16.96
C LEU A 194 -18.36 4.32 -17.34
N GLU A 195 -19.66 4.23 -17.16
CA GLU A 195 -20.60 5.35 -17.39
C GLU A 195 -20.34 6.50 -16.42
N TRP A 196 -20.07 6.20 -15.15
CA TRP A 196 -19.69 7.21 -14.18
C TRP A 196 -18.38 7.91 -14.55
N LEU A 197 -17.35 7.14 -14.95
CA LEU A 197 -16.05 7.66 -15.38
C LEU A 197 -16.17 8.55 -16.62
N LYS A 198 -16.93 8.12 -17.64
CA LYS A 198 -17.19 8.93 -18.84
C LYS A 198 -17.77 10.30 -18.48
N LYS A 199 -18.75 10.33 -17.58
CA LYS A 199 -19.36 11.57 -17.11
C LYS A 199 -18.40 12.42 -16.30
N ALA A 200 -17.67 11.81 -15.37
CA ALA A 200 -16.75 12.52 -14.47
C ALA A 200 -15.54 13.10 -15.21
N LEU A 201 -15.10 12.46 -16.29
CA LEU A 201 -13.97 12.90 -17.11
C LEU A 201 -14.38 13.69 -18.36
N ASP A 202 -15.67 13.90 -18.57
CA ASP A 202 -16.24 14.56 -19.78
C ASP A 202 -15.78 13.94 -21.10
N ILE A 203 -15.80 12.60 -21.17
CA ILE A 203 -15.40 11.81 -22.37
C ILE A 203 -16.51 10.87 -22.84
N PRO A 204 -17.70 11.38 -23.13
CA PRO A 204 -18.90 10.53 -23.35
C PRO A 204 -18.79 9.55 -24.52
N GLY A 205 -17.96 9.84 -25.49
CA GLY A 205 -17.75 9.00 -26.69
C GLY A 205 -16.48 8.14 -26.65
N SER A 206 -15.77 8.08 -25.53
CA SER A 206 -14.51 7.35 -25.45
C SER A 206 -14.73 5.83 -25.51
N GLY A 207 -14.03 5.17 -26.42
CA GLY A 207 -13.91 3.72 -26.44
C GLY A 207 -12.77 3.18 -25.57
N LEU A 208 -12.09 4.04 -24.82
CA LEU A 208 -10.97 3.68 -23.92
C LEU A 208 -11.46 3.29 -22.53
N ILE A 209 -12.70 3.60 -22.22
CA ILE A 209 -13.35 3.34 -20.95
C ILE A 209 -14.63 2.58 -21.19
#